data_1b6adc7c4a5455452181fde28f93b113
#
_entry.id   1b6adc7c4a5455452181fde28f93b113
#
_cell.length_a   1.000
_cell.length_b   1.000
_cell.length_c   1.000
_cell.angle_alpha   90.00
_cell.angle_beta   90.00
_cell.angle_gamma   90.00
#
_symmetry.space_group_name_H-M   'P 1'
#
loop_
_entity.id
_entity.type
_entity.pdbx_description
1 polymer ?
#
loop_
_entity_poly.entity_id
_entity_poly.type
_entity_poly.pdbx_seq_one_letter_code
_entity_poly.pdbx_strand_id
1 'polypeptide(L)'
;MSPALGANLTALLSDAAVAHLEWSRSNEPDLLSRALDLPAPGKATRNRVVGGVTYTTARKLSITAEYQYNGFAMSQPAWAALGTAPATQVAYLRGALRLLELAPRQAYLIYVTQKSLGLKDLDLTAYLRLNPGDDSRLAWVELRHHWPSFDLTFQLQQNMGRPSSEFGILPDRRIVQILGTYFF
;
A
#
# COMPACT_ATOMS: atom_id res chain seq x y z
N MET A 1 -23.31 10.98 11.58
CA MET A 1 -22.21 10.00 11.43
C MET A 1 -22.80 8.61 11.47
N SER A 2 -22.40 7.72 10.56
CA SER A 2 -22.79 6.32 10.66
C SER A 2 -21.91 5.62 11.69
N PRO A 3 -22.46 4.73 12.54
CA PRO A 3 -21.65 3.99 13.50
C PRO A 3 -20.66 3.08 12.77
N ALA A 4 -19.45 3.04 13.26
CA ALA A 4 -18.42 2.11 12.82
C ALA A 4 -18.02 1.20 13.99
N LEU A 5 -17.82 -0.08 13.71
CA LEU A 5 -17.27 -1.06 14.64
C LEU A 5 -15.87 -1.43 14.15
N GLY A 6 -14.93 -1.61 15.07
CA GLY A 6 -13.59 -2.06 14.73
C GLY A 6 -13.00 -2.89 15.86
N ALA A 7 -12.07 -3.77 15.47
CA ALA A 7 -11.27 -4.57 16.36
C ALA A 7 -9.86 -4.72 15.78
N ASN A 8 -8.87 -4.76 16.64
CA ASN A 8 -7.50 -5.11 16.29
C ASN A 8 -7.00 -6.20 17.23
N LEU A 9 -6.13 -7.05 16.70
CA LEU A 9 -5.47 -8.13 17.44
C LEU A 9 -4.01 -8.14 17.02
N THR A 10 -3.12 -8.22 18.00
CA THR A 10 -1.69 -8.49 17.77
C THR A 10 -1.31 -9.69 18.63
N ALA A 11 -0.62 -10.65 18.03
CA ALA A 11 -0.20 -11.87 18.68
C ALA A 11 1.29 -12.14 18.42
N LEU A 12 2.03 -12.42 19.48
CA LEU A 12 3.39 -12.92 19.38
C LEU A 12 3.34 -14.42 19.06
N LEU A 13 3.80 -14.79 17.86
CA LEU A 13 3.84 -16.18 17.41
C LEU A 13 5.12 -16.89 17.87
N SER A 14 6.22 -16.14 17.97
CA SER A 14 7.52 -16.56 18.50
C SER A 14 8.35 -15.33 18.85
N ASP A 15 9.54 -15.49 19.41
CA ASP A 15 10.48 -14.40 19.69
C ASP A 15 10.86 -13.58 18.44
N ALA A 16 10.66 -14.15 17.26
CA ALA A 16 11.01 -13.54 15.98
C ALA A 16 9.80 -13.18 15.11
N ALA A 17 8.58 -13.60 15.49
CA ALA A 17 7.40 -13.47 14.62
C ALA A 17 6.19 -12.88 15.36
N VAL A 18 5.58 -11.87 14.76
CA VAL A 18 4.36 -11.19 15.23
C VAL A 18 3.30 -11.24 14.16
N ALA A 19 2.08 -11.67 14.50
CA ALA A 19 0.92 -11.55 13.64
C ALA A 19 0.06 -10.36 14.08
N HIS A 20 -0.61 -9.73 13.12
CA HIS A 20 -1.60 -8.69 13.38
C HIS A 20 -2.85 -8.92 12.52
N LEU A 21 -3.99 -8.50 13.04
CA LEU A 21 -5.27 -8.48 12.34
C LEU A 21 -6.03 -7.21 12.73
N GLU A 22 -6.48 -6.46 11.74
CA GLU A 22 -7.35 -5.32 11.90
C GLU A 22 -8.63 -5.56 11.12
N TRP A 23 -9.76 -5.28 11.74
CA TRP A 23 -11.07 -5.39 11.13
C TRP A 23 -11.91 -4.17 11.48
N SER A 24 -12.61 -3.66 10.47
CA SER A 24 -13.66 -2.65 10.71
C SER A 24 -14.88 -2.90 9.85
N ARG A 25 -16.04 -2.49 10.36
CA ARG A 25 -17.34 -2.55 9.68
C ARG A 25 -18.06 -1.23 9.85
N SER A 26 -18.50 -0.66 8.74
CA SER A 26 -19.23 0.61 8.73
C SER A 26 -20.34 0.61 7.69
N ASN A 27 -21.26 1.56 7.79
CA ASN A 27 -22.32 1.79 6.82
C ASN A 27 -22.05 3.12 6.11
N GLU A 28 -21.44 3.04 4.92
CA GLU A 28 -20.95 4.19 4.16
C GLU A 28 -21.31 4.06 2.68
N PRO A 29 -21.26 5.17 1.90
CA PRO A 29 -21.26 5.08 0.44
C PRO A 29 -20.03 4.29 -0.06
N ASP A 30 -20.12 3.75 -1.27
CA ASP A 30 -18.96 3.12 -1.90
C ASP A 30 -17.81 4.10 -2.11
N LEU A 31 -16.60 3.57 -2.29
CA LEU A 31 -15.40 4.38 -2.41
C LEU A 31 -15.41 5.22 -3.70
N LEU A 32 -16.02 4.75 -4.78
CA LEU A 32 -16.11 5.52 -6.04
C LEU A 32 -16.87 6.83 -5.81
N SER A 33 -18.04 6.73 -5.16
CA SER A 33 -18.88 7.90 -4.86
C SER A 33 -18.14 8.90 -3.96
N ARG A 34 -17.44 8.41 -2.93
CA ARG A 34 -16.67 9.26 -2.00
C ARG A 34 -15.41 9.86 -2.66
N ALA A 35 -14.72 9.09 -3.49
CA ALA A 35 -13.50 9.52 -4.15
C ALA A 35 -13.74 10.61 -5.20
N LEU A 36 -14.89 10.57 -5.88
CA LEU A 36 -15.28 11.51 -6.92
C LEU A 36 -16.29 12.56 -6.45
N ASP A 37 -16.61 12.61 -5.16
CA ASP A 37 -17.62 13.50 -4.56
C ASP A 37 -18.98 13.43 -5.29
N LEU A 38 -19.37 12.23 -5.73
CA LEU A 38 -20.63 12.00 -6.42
C LEU A 38 -21.80 11.99 -5.42
N PRO A 39 -23.01 12.36 -5.85
CA PRO A 39 -24.22 12.14 -5.05
C PRO A 39 -24.31 10.66 -4.69
N ALA A 40 -24.29 10.33 -3.40
CA ALA A 40 -24.24 8.95 -2.95
C ALA A 40 -25.56 8.23 -3.25
N PRO A 41 -25.59 7.19 -4.07
CA PRO A 41 -26.81 6.46 -4.39
C PRO A 41 -27.39 5.69 -3.21
N GLY A 42 -26.59 5.47 -2.18
CA GLY A 42 -26.97 4.76 -0.97
C GLY A 42 -25.75 4.36 -0.15
N LYS A 43 -26.01 4.00 1.11
CA LYS A 43 -25.01 3.45 2.00
C LYS A 43 -25.15 1.93 2.05
N ALA A 44 -24.03 1.24 2.18
CA ALA A 44 -23.99 -0.20 2.37
C ALA A 44 -23.08 -0.54 3.55
N THR A 45 -23.49 -1.56 4.31
CA THR A 45 -22.65 -2.07 5.40
C THR A 45 -21.61 -3.02 4.83
N ARG A 46 -20.33 -2.67 4.99
CA ARG A 46 -19.20 -3.45 4.45
C ARG A 46 -18.05 -3.51 5.44
N ASN A 47 -17.13 -4.44 5.19
CA ASN A 47 -15.96 -4.66 6.03
C ASN A 47 -14.69 -4.14 5.36
N ARG A 48 -13.71 -3.73 6.18
CA ARG A 48 -12.30 -3.59 5.83
C ARG A 48 -11.53 -4.57 6.71
N VAL A 49 -10.54 -5.23 6.14
CA VAL A 49 -9.70 -6.20 6.85
C VAL A 49 -8.26 -5.99 6.43
N VAL A 50 -7.36 -5.98 7.39
CA VAL A 50 -5.91 -6.05 7.16
C VAL A 50 -5.38 -7.13 8.07
N GLY A 51 -4.56 -8.04 7.55
CA GLY A 51 -3.93 -9.07 8.35
C GLY A 51 -2.57 -9.45 7.79
N GLY A 52 -1.62 -9.67 8.66
CA GLY A 52 -0.26 -9.97 8.25
C GLY A 52 0.61 -10.57 9.34
N VAL A 53 1.81 -10.93 8.92
CA VAL A 53 2.86 -11.47 9.80
C VAL A 53 4.15 -10.75 9.51
N THR A 54 4.84 -10.33 10.56
CA THR A 54 6.20 -9.81 10.52
C THR A 54 7.14 -10.82 11.14
N TYR A 55 8.20 -11.16 10.42
CA TYR A 55 9.29 -12.01 10.91
C TYR A 55 10.59 -11.22 10.92
N THR A 56 11.29 -11.22 12.05
CA THR A 56 12.57 -10.51 12.22
C THR A 56 13.67 -11.49 12.61
N THR A 57 14.72 -11.54 11.80
CA THR A 57 15.89 -12.38 12.05
C THR A 57 16.84 -11.76 13.07
N ALA A 58 17.72 -12.57 13.66
CA ALA A 58 18.82 -12.09 14.53
C ALA A 58 19.77 -11.10 13.81
N ARG A 59 19.85 -11.15 12.48
CA ARG A 59 20.64 -10.22 11.66
C ARG A 59 19.89 -8.92 11.30
N LYS A 60 18.80 -8.59 12.01
CA LYS A 60 17.99 -7.39 11.81
C LYS A 60 17.34 -7.27 10.40
N LEU A 61 17.17 -8.39 9.70
CA LEU A 61 16.30 -8.48 8.54
C LEU A 61 14.87 -8.66 9.05
N SER A 62 13.97 -7.75 8.70
CA SER A 62 12.54 -7.85 9.00
C SER A 62 11.76 -7.95 7.69
N ILE A 63 10.85 -8.93 7.63
CA ILE A 63 9.97 -9.15 6.49
C ILE A 63 8.54 -9.18 7.01
N THR A 64 7.69 -8.32 6.44
CA THR A 64 6.25 -8.30 6.68
C THR A 64 5.53 -8.75 5.42
N ALA A 65 4.62 -9.72 5.55
CA ALA A 65 3.68 -10.10 4.51
C ALA A 65 2.27 -9.77 4.99
N GLU A 66 1.49 -9.04 4.19
CA GLU A 66 0.19 -8.51 4.58
C GLU A 66 -0.84 -8.70 3.46
N TYR A 67 -2.06 -9.06 3.83
CA TYR A 67 -3.24 -9.05 3.00
C TYR A 67 -4.17 -7.92 3.44
N GLN A 68 -4.69 -7.16 2.47
CA GLN A 68 -5.59 -6.05 2.68
C GLN A 68 -6.88 -6.24 1.89
N TYR A 69 -8.03 -6.00 2.52
CA TYR A 69 -9.35 -6.06 1.91
C TYR A 69 -10.15 -4.79 2.22
N ASN A 70 -10.68 -4.14 1.18
CA ASN A 70 -11.60 -3.02 1.29
C ASN A 70 -12.92 -3.34 0.58
N GLY A 71 -13.95 -3.68 1.34
CA GLY A 71 -15.27 -3.99 0.81
C GLY A 71 -15.97 -2.81 0.12
N PHE A 72 -15.56 -1.55 0.38
CA PHE A 72 -16.09 -0.34 -0.25
C PHE A 72 -15.43 -0.02 -1.60
N ALA A 73 -14.25 -0.57 -1.85
CA ALA A 73 -13.54 -0.38 -3.11
C ALA A 73 -14.24 -1.10 -4.27
N MET A 74 -13.93 -0.66 -5.47
CA MET A 74 -14.48 -1.23 -6.70
C MET A 74 -14.12 -2.71 -6.83
N SER A 75 -15.07 -3.50 -7.33
CA SER A 75 -14.78 -4.88 -7.74
C SER A 75 -13.95 -4.90 -9.03
N GLN A 76 -13.28 -6.01 -9.31
CA GLN A 76 -12.51 -6.16 -10.55
C GLN A 76 -13.35 -5.91 -11.82
N PRO A 77 -14.58 -6.43 -11.97
CA PRO A 77 -15.43 -6.12 -13.12
C PRO A 77 -15.77 -4.63 -13.23
N ALA A 78 -16.05 -3.97 -12.09
CA ALA A 78 -16.34 -2.53 -12.09
C ALA A 78 -15.11 -1.69 -12.47
N TRP A 79 -13.92 -2.07 -11.98
CA TRP A 79 -12.66 -1.45 -12.38
C TRP A 79 -12.37 -1.63 -13.87
N ALA A 80 -12.55 -2.84 -14.39
CA ALA A 80 -12.36 -3.15 -15.81
C ALA A 80 -13.33 -2.36 -16.70
N ALA A 81 -14.58 -2.16 -16.27
CA ALA A 81 -15.57 -1.35 -16.99
C ALA A 81 -15.15 0.13 -17.09
N LEU A 82 -14.39 0.66 -16.13
CA LEU A 82 -13.82 2.00 -16.22
C LEU A 82 -12.62 2.10 -17.19
N GLY A 83 -12.13 1.00 -17.72
CA GLY A 83 -11.00 0.98 -18.66
C GLY A 83 -11.23 1.81 -19.93
N THR A 84 -12.48 2.09 -20.28
CA THR A 84 -12.89 2.99 -21.37
C THR A 84 -12.89 4.48 -20.97
N ALA A 85 -12.70 4.79 -19.69
CA ALA A 85 -12.68 6.14 -19.12
C ALA A 85 -11.44 6.37 -18.24
N PRO A 86 -10.21 6.44 -18.83
CA PRO A 86 -8.96 6.53 -18.05
C PRO A 86 -8.89 7.72 -17.10
N ALA A 87 -9.48 8.87 -17.49
CA ALA A 87 -9.55 10.05 -16.64
C ALA A 87 -10.32 9.78 -15.33
N THR A 88 -11.41 9.00 -15.41
CA THR A 88 -12.19 8.60 -14.22
C THR A 88 -11.42 7.61 -13.35
N GLN A 89 -10.66 6.68 -13.97
CA GLN A 89 -9.78 5.78 -13.20
C GLN A 89 -8.73 6.57 -12.41
N VAL A 90 -8.04 7.52 -13.07
CA VAL A 90 -7.05 8.37 -12.40
C VAL A 90 -7.69 9.22 -11.30
N ALA A 91 -8.86 9.81 -11.55
CA ALA A 91 -9.58 10.59 -10.54
C ALA A 91 -9.97 9.72 -9.33
N TYR A 92 -10.45 8.49 -9.55
CA TYR A 92 -10.74 7.53 -8.49
C TYR A 92 -9.50 7.20 -7.65
N LEU A 93 -8.37 6.89 -8.28
CA LEU A 93 -7.11 6.58 -7.55
C LEU A 93 -6.64 7.77 -6.71
N ARG A 94 -6.71 8.99 -7.25
CA ARG A 94 -6.39 10.23 -6.51
C ARG A 94 -7.34 10.46 -5.35
N GLY A 95 -8.63 10.23 -5.56
CA GLY A 95 -9.65 10.36 -4.52
C GLY A 95 -9.47 9.32 -3.41
N ALA A 96 -9.19 8.06 -3.75
CA ALA A 96 -8.88 7.01 -2.78
C ALA A 96 -7.63 7.36 -1.95
N LEU A 97 -6.57 7.86 -2.59
CA LEU A 97 -5.35 8.33 -1.91
C LEU A 97 -5.65 9.51 -0.97
N ARG A 98 -6.43 10.50 -1.40
CA ARG A 98 -6.87 11.63 -0.55
C ARG A 98 -7.62 11.17 0.69
N LEU A 99 -8.42 10.12 0.56
CA LEU A 99 -9.19 9.51 1.65
C LEU A 99 -8.37 8.52 2.49
N LEU A 100 -7.11 8.26 2.13
CA LEU A 100 -6.23 7.25 2.72
C LEU A 100 -6.86 5.85 2.69
N GLU A 101 -7.59 5.55 1.62
CA GLU A 101 -8.27 4.27 1.45
C GLU A 101 -7.56 3.40 0.41
N LEU A 102 -7.62 2.09 0.64
CA LEU A 102 -7.17 1.09 -0.33
C LEU A 102 -8.04 1.18 -1.60
N ALA A 103 -7.45 1.56 -2.73
CA ALA A 103 -8.18 1.72 -3.99
C ALA A 103 -8.70 0.40 -4.57
N PRO A 104 -7.91 -0.69 -4.69
CA PRO A 104 -8.44 -1.99 -5.09
C PRO A 104 -9.19 -2.66 -3.92
N ARG A 105 -10.06 -3.62 -4.26
CA ARG A 105 -10.78 -4.41 -3.25
C ARG A 105 -9.85 -5.30 -2.44
N GLN A 106 -8.76 -5.75 -3.04
CA GLN A 106 -7.76 -6.63 -2.45
C GLN A 106 -6.36 -6.16 -2.82
N ALA A 107 -5.42 -6.25 -1.89
CA ALA A 107 -4.00 -6.06 -2.16
C ALA A 107 -3.17 -6.98 -1.28
N TYR A 108 -1.97 -7.31 -1.76
CA TYR A 108 -0.93 -7.92 -0.96
C TYR A 108 0.23 -6.94 -0.84
N LEU A 109 0.85 -6.90 0.32
CA LEU A 109 2.05 -6.13 0.59
C LEU A 109 3.13 -7.05 1.13
N ILE A 110 4.31 -6.96 0.55
CA ILE A 110 5.55 -7.51 1.13
C ILE A 110 6.44 -6.31 1.44
N TYR A 111 6.82 -6.15 2.70
CA TYR A 111 7.69 -5.07 3.17
C TYR A 111 8.93 -5.66 3.81
N VAL A 112 10.09 -5.16 3.43
CA VAL A 112 11.40 -5.67 3.89
C VAL A 112 12.22 -4.51 4.39
N THR A 113 12.83 -4.69 5.57
CA THR A 113 13.87 -3.79 6.08
C THR A 113 15.09 -4.59 6.52
N GLN A 114 16.27 -4.09 6.24
CA GLN A 114 17.53 -4.63 6.71
C GLN A 114 18.42 -3.50 7.18
N LYS A 115 18.82 -3.54 8.43
CA LYS A 115 19.81 -2.63 9.00
C LYS A 115 21.22 -3.14 8.75
N SER A 116 22.14 -2.22 8.38
CA SER A 116 23.55 -2.53 8.11
C SER A 116 23.72 -3.64 7.06
N LEU A 117 23.15 -3.46 5.88
CA LEU A 117 23.17 -4.41 4.77
C LEU A 117 24.60 -4.62 4.24
N GLY A 118 25.32 -5.59 4.79
CA GLY A 118 26.69 -5.94 4.37
C GLY A 118 27.75 -4.87 4.67
N LEU A 119 27.36 -3.60 4.76
CA LEU A 119 28.17 -2.46 5.17
C LEU A 119 27.57 -1.82 6.41
N LYS A 120 28.42 -1.37 7.33
CA LYS A 120 27.99 -0.62 8.50
C LYS A 120 27.25 0.66 8.00
N ASP A 121 26.18 1.00 8.70
CA ASP A 121 25.38 2.21 8.45
C ASP A 121 24.72 2.30 7.03
N LEU A 122 24.67 1.18 6.28
CA LEU A 122 23.89 1.06 5.06
C LEU A 122 22.57 0.32 5.34
N ASP A 123 21.46 1.00 5.23
CA ASP A 123 20.13 0.44 5.45
C ASP A 123 19.42 0.19 4.13
N LEU A 124 18.69 -0.93 4.06
CA LEU A 124 17.76 -1.28 2.98
C LEU A 124 16.33 -1.18 3.48
N THR A 125 15.47 -0.54 2.70
CA THR A 125 14.02 -0.64 2.80
C THR A 125 13.46 -0.97 1.43
N ALA A 126 12.55 -1.95 1.35
CA ALA A 126 11.88 -2.29 0.10
C ALA A 126 10.43 -2.70 0.35
N TYR A 127 9.57 -2.46 -0.62
CA TYR A 127 8.25 -3.06 -0.62
C TYR A 127 7.77 -3.43 -2.02
N LEU A 128 6.93 -4.44 -2.06
CA LEU A 128 6.20 -4.89 -3.24
C LEU A 128 4.72 -4.89 -2.89
N ARG A 129 3.93 -4.10 -3.61
CA ARG A 129 2.48 -4.11 -3.54
C ARG A 129 1.90 -4.75 -4.78
N LEU A 130 0.99 -5.70 -4.59
CA LEU A 130 0.34 -6.46 -5.65
C LEU A 130 -1.16 -6.19 -5.62
N ASN A 131 -1.75 -5.90 -6.79
CA ASN A 131 -3.19 -5.90 -6.98
C ASN A 131 -3.58 -7.16 -7.76
N PRO A 132 -4.15 -8.21 -7.10
CA PRO A 132 -4.54 -9.44 -7.78
C PRO A 132 -5.76 -9.25 -8.71
N GLY A 133 -6.49 -8.12 -8.57
CA GLY A 133 -7.65 -7.83 -9.38
C GLY A 133 -7.33 -7.44 -10.83
N ASP A 134 -6.15 -6.89 -11.10
CA ASP A 134 -5.75 -6.45 -12.43
C ASP A 134 -4.29 -6.83 -12.81
N ASP A 135 -3.66 -7.70 -12.00
CA ASP A 135 -2.30 -8.22 -12.16
C ASP A 135 -1.23 -7.11 -12.16
N SER A 136 -1.54 -5.95 -11.60
CA SER A 136 -0.57 -4.86 -11.50
C SER A 136 0.22 -4.90 -10.19
N ARG A 137 1.39 -4.28 -10.22
CA ARG A 137 2.30 -4.26 -9.06
C ARG A 137 3.13 -3.00 -9.03
N LEU A 138 3.49 -2.60 -7.82
CA LEU A 138 4.43 -1.54 -7.55
C LEU A 138 5.56 -2.11 -6.70
N ALA A 139 6.79 -1.96 -7.18
CA ALA A 139 8.00 -2.26 -6.42
C ALA A 139 8.71 -0.96 -6.09
N TRP A 140 9.18 -0.83 -4.86
CA TRP A 140 9.97 0.31 -4.40
C TRP A 140 11.13 -0.18 -3.53
N VAL A 141 12.30 0.42 -3.71
CA VAL A 141 13.52 0.11 -2.98
C VAL A 141 14.19 1.40 -2.58
N GLU A 142 14.66 1.46 -1.35
CA GLU A 142 15.51 2.51 -0.82
C GLU A 142 16.79 1.92 -0.24
N LEU A 143 17.92 2.50 -0.60
CA LEU A 143 19.20 2.31 0.05
C LEU A 143 19.61 3.63 0.69
N ARG A 144 19.89 3.61 2.00
CA ARG A 144 20.29 4.79 2.76
C ARG A 144 21.58 4.52 3.51
N HIS A 145 22.58 5.35 3.26
CA HIS A 145 23.82 5.33 4.01
C HIS A 145 23.88 6.50 4.98
N HIS A 146 24.21 6.22 6.22
CA HIS A 146 24.32 7.18 7.31
C HIS A 146 25.78 7.53 7.60
N TRP A 147 26.11 8.83 7.60
CA TRP A 147 27.33 9.40 8.17
C TRP A 147 26.98 10.25 9.40
N PRO A 148 27.93 10.65 10.22
CA PRO A 148 27.62 11.41 11.44
C PRO A 148 26.80 12.68 11.25
N SER A 149 26.96 13.37 10.12
CA SER A 149 26.27 14.64 9.83
C SER A 149 25.53 14.63 8.49
N PHE A 150 25.45 13.49 7.81
CA PHE A 150 24.88 13.44 6.47
C PHE A 150 24.28 12.08 6.15
N ASP A 151 23.11 12.06 5.51
CA ASP A 151 22.51 10.87 4.92
C ASP A 151 22.48 11.00 3.40
N LEU A 152 22.83 9.92 2.71
CA LEU A 152 22.61 9.78 1.29
C LEU A 152 21.61 8.65 1.06
N THR A 153 20.54 8.97 0.32
CA THR A 153 19.46 8.03 0.03
C THR A 153 19.31 7.88 -1.47
N PHE A 154 19.31 6.64 -1.93
CA PHE A 154 18.93 6.27 -3.30
C PHE A 154 17.58 5.56 -3.26
N GLN A 155 16.64 5.96 -4.12
CA GLN A 155 15.32 5.34 -4.24
C GLN A 155 15.02 4.97 -5.69
N LEU A 156 14.42 3.80 -5.87
CA LEU A 156 13.92 3.31 -7.15
C LEU A 156 12.48 2.83 -6.96
N GLN A 157 11.55 3.38 -7.75
CA GLN A 157 10.19 2.89 -7.87
C GLN A 157 9.96 2.35 -9.27
N GLN A 158 9.26 1.21 -9.37
CA GLN A 158 8.84 0.61 -10.62
C GLN A 158 7.34 0.29 -10.57
N ASN A 159 6.57 0.90 -11.46
CA ASN A 159 5.14 0.64 -11.67
C ASN A 159 4.98 -0.33 -12.84
N MET A 160 4.26 -1.44 -12.63
CA MET A 160 4.10 -2.52 -13.59
C MET A 160 2.63 -2.89 -13.72
N GLY A 161 2.18 -3.07 -14.96
CA GLY A 161 0.81 -3.45 -15.28
C GLY A 161 0.40 -3.02 -16.67
N ARG A 162 -0.82 -3.41 -17.06
CA ARG A 162 -1.46 -2.95 -18.31
C ARG A 162 -1.83 -1.46 -18.20
N PRO A 163 -1.98 -0.72 -19.32
CA PRO A 163 -2.30 0.71 -19.27
C PRO A 163 -3.59 1.07 -18.50
N SER A 164 -4.52 0.13 -18.34
CA SER A 164 -5.77 0.31 -17.60
C SER A 164 -5.74 -0.27 -16.18
N SER A 165 -4.59 -0.76 -15.71
CA SER A 165 -4.44 -1.30 -14.36
C SER A 165 -4.05 -0.22 -13.34
N GLU A 166 -4.20 -0.51 -12.03
CA GLU A 166 -3.91 0.44 -10.95
C GLU A 166 -2.53 1.10 -11.08
N PHE A 167 -1.48 0.30 -11.26
CA PHE A 167 -0.11 0.81 -11.35
C PHE A 167 0.34 1.08 -12.79
N GLY A 168 -0.32 0.47 -13.78
CA GLY A 168 0.00 0.68 -15.20
C GLY A 168 -0.52 1.99 -15.78
N ILE A 169 -1.56 2.59 -15.17
CA ILE A 169 -2.13 3.88 -15.60
C ILE A 169 -1.32 5.09 -15.09
N LEU A 170 -0.42 4.86 -14.13
CA LEU A 170 0.42 5.94 -13.61
C LEU A 170 1.36 6.46 -14.71
N PRO A 171 1.59 7.79 -14.80
CA PRO A 171 2.35 8.39 -15.88
C PRO A 171 3.81 7.90 -15.89
N ASP A 172 4.40 7.77 -14.71
CA ASP A 172 5.79 7.36 -14.57
C ASP A 172 5.88 5.85 -14.27
N ARG A 173 6.40 5.09 -15.23
CA ARG A 173 6.66 3.66 -15.03
C ARG A 173 7.86 3.40 -14.13
N ARG A 174 8.81 4.33 -14.11
CA ARG A 174 10.02 4.25 -13.29
C ARG A 174 10.35 5.62 -12.73
N ILE A 175 10.64 5.68 -11.44
CA ILE A 175 11.09 6.88 -10.75
C ILE A 175 12.40 6.53 -10.05
N VAL A 176 13.42 7.35 -10.26
CA VAL A 176 14.71 7.27 -9.57
C VAL A 176 14.92 8.58 -8.83
N GLN A 177 15.29 8.50 -7.56
CA GLN A 177 15.56 9.68 -6.73
C GLN A 177 16.86 9.50 -5.97
N ILE A 178 17.61 10.59 -5.82
CA ILE A 178 18.79 10.69 -4.95
C ILE A 178 18.53 11.87 -4.02
N LEU A 179 18.63 11.62 -2.71
CA LEU A 179 18.41 12.65 -1.69
C LEU A 179 19.62 12.71 -0.76
N GLY A 180 20.07 13.91 -0.46
CA GLY A 180 21.06 14.18 0.57
C GLY A 180 20.40 14.95 1.72
N THR A 181 20.63 14.53 2.97
CA THR A 181 20.14 15.22 4.16
C THR A 181 21.32 15.54 5.06
N TYR A 182 21.51 16.82 5.38
CA TYR A 182 22.57 17.29 6.28
C TYR A 182 21.99 17.68 7.63
N PHE A 183 22.68 17.29 8.71
CA PHE A 183 22.29 17.57 10.09
C PHE A 183 23.32 18.57 10.70
N PHE A 184 22.81 19.66 11.28
CA PHE A 184 23.60 20.71 11.94
C PHE A 184 23.83 20.43 13.42
#